data_81db68099dd29350a359699a233416b4
#
_entry.id   81db68099dd29350a359699a233416b4
#
_cell.length_a   1.000
_cell.length_b   1.000
_cell.length_c   1.000
_cell.angle_alpha   90.00
_cell.angle_beta   90.00
_cell.angle_gamma   90.00
#
_symmetry.space_group_name_H-M   'P 1'
#
loop_
_entity.id
_entity.type
_entity.pdbx_description
1 polymer ?
#
loop_
_entity_poly.entity_id
_entity_poly.type
_entity_poly.pdbx_seq_one_letter_code
_entity_poly.pdbx_strand_id
1 'polypeptide(L)'
;VIQVPLRLLKFQPGQARVVSATGNVQLGGSPMAVGASVPEGGKIQTGADSSAVVELADGTRVKVMPNSLAEVVSNRDYAMRDASKSGSTTWFSGLIRLAQGVLETTATRTQNRATPLQVETPTSLVGVRGTQFRVAYEDPVKKDARTEVVEGLVRADNTAQNSGADLPKGTGAVINPAQREVKVVTLLAAPDLSALPAEVSRPQGQWPMPALAGAVAYRVQIAGDEQFNGIVRDIKVTGRTVDLGSLDTTRWFARVRGIDAQGLEGLDSVKQVAVLAPPPPPPPPPPPPPPPPPPPPPPPPPPPVRF
;
A
#
# COMPACT_ATOMS: atom_id res chain seq x y z
N VAL A 1 24.04 -26.51 -41.55
CA VAL A 1 24.24 -25.17 -41.01
C VAL A 1 22.87 -24.46 -41.13
N ILE A 2 22.21 -24.19 -39.99
CA ILE A 2 20.94 -23.42 -39.96
C ILE A 2 21.36 -21.96 -39.86
N GLN A 3 21.14 -21.18 -40.90
CA GLN A 3 21.27 -19.71 -40.82
C GLN A 3 20.00 -19.15 -40.23
N VAL A 4 20.08 -18.67 -39.01
CA VAL A 4 19.00 -17.89 -38.38
C VAL A 4 19.26 -16.41 -38.73
N PRO A 5 18.43 -15.77 -39.54
CA PRO A 5 18.58 -14.33 -39.81
C PRO A 5 18.32 -13.56 -38.54
N LEU A 6 19.36 -12.97 -37.96
CA LEU A 6 19.24 -11.99 -36.88
C LEU A 6 18.58 -10.72 -37.43
N ARG A 7 17.30 -10.52 -37.20
CA ARG A 7 16.64 -9.23 -37.43
C ARG A 7 16.85 -8.33 -36.22
N LEU A 8 17.49 -7.19 -36.40
CA LEU A 8 17.54 -6.13 -35.42
C LEU A 8 16.10 -5.67 -35.14
N LEU A 9 15.58 -5.99 -33.96
CA LEU A 9 14.30 -5.51 -33.49
C LEU A 9 14.46 -4.02 -33.17
N LYS A 10 13.72 -3.17 -33.85
CA LYS A 10 13.60 -1.76 -33.45
C LYS A 10 12.71 -1.71 -32.21
N PHE A 11 13.28 -1.30 -31.08
CA PHE A 11 12.50 -0.97 -29.89
C PHE A 11 12.27 0.53 -29.81
N GLN A 12 11.18 0.92 -29.19
CA GLN A 12 10.92 2.30 -28.80
C GLN A 12 10.88 2.34 -27.27
N PRO A 13 11.54 3.34 -26.64
CA PRO A 13 11.34 3.56 -25.21
C PRO A 13 9.86 3.80 -24.95
N GLY A 14 9.27 2.99 -24.12
CA GLY A 14 7.92 3.20 -23.64
C GLY A 14 7.89 4.39 -22.68
N GLN A 15 6.76 5.07 -22.60
CA GLN A 15 6.59 6.14 -21.61
C GLN A 15 6.01 5.58 -20.33
N ALA A 16 6.81 5.55 -19.25
CA ALA A 16 6.27 5.38 -17.92
C ALA A 16 5.83 6.74 -17.37
N ARG A 17 4.68 6.79 -16.72
CA ARG A 17 4.08 8.04 -16.22
C ARG A 17 3.66 7.92 -14.76
N VAL A 18 3.85 8.99 -14.01
CA VAL A 18 3.36 9.12 -12.63
C VAL A 18 1.85 9.33 -12.64
N VAL A 19 1.11 8.40 -12.07
CA VAL A 19 -0.36 8.48 -11.94
C VAL A 19 -0.76 9.12 -10.62
N SER A 20 -0.01 8.82 -9.54
CA SER A 20 -0.23 9.38 -8.21
C SER A 20 1.10 9.53 -7.49
N ALA A 21 1.21 10.57 -6.66
CA ALA A 21 2.31 10.78 -5.73
C ALA A 21 1.74 11.43 -4.47
N THR A 22 1.93 10.80 -3.32
CA THR A 22 1.42 11.25 -2.02
C THR A 22 2.57 11.30 -1.02
N GLY A 23 2.66 12.39 -0.26
CA GLY A 23 3.71 12.59 0.73
C GLY A 23 5.05 12.98 0.10
N ASN A 24 6.15 12.56 0.71
CA ASN A 24 7.51 12.83 0.23
C ASN A 24 7.94 11.77 -0.79
N VAL A 25 7.77 12.08 -2.06
CA VAL A 25 8.15 11.22 -3.19
C VAL A 25 9.14 11.95 -4.08
N GLN A 26 10.22 11.27 -4.45
CA GLN A 26 11.29 11.82 -5.28
C GLN A 26 11.54 10.95 -6.51
N LEU A 27 11.86 11.60 -7.63
CA LEU A 27 12.37 10.98 -8.86
C LEU A 27 13.78 11.53 -9.14
N GLY A 28 14.79 10.66 -9.04
CA GLY A 28 16.19 11.08 -9.24
C GLY A 28 16.66 12.14 -8.25
N GLY A 29 16.12 12.18 -7.03
CA GLY A 29 16.44 13.16 -6.00
C GLY A 29 15.65 14.47 -6.04
N SER A 30 14.78 14.65 -7.04
CA SER A 30 13.87 15.81 -7.15
C SER A 30 12.44 15.43 -6.79
N PRO A 31 11.62 16.34 -6.24
CA PRO A 31 10.21 16.08 -5.97
C PRO A 31 9.47 15.56 -7.22
N MET A 32 8.69 14.52 -7.04
CA MET A 32 7.99 13.82 -8.12
C MET A 32 6.59 14.39 -8.30
N ALA A 33 6.30 14.90 -9.48
CA ALA A 33 4.98 15.45 -9.81
C ALA A 33 4.09 14.41 -10.52
N VAL A 34 2.78 14.46 -10.27
CA VAL A 34 1.77 13.70 -11.03
C VAL A 34 1.82 14.13 -12.50
N GLY A 35 1.74 13.17 -13.40
CA GLY A 35 1.87 13.38 -14.85
C GLY A 35 3.32 13.41 -15.37
N ALA A 36 4.32 13.46 -14.47
CA ALA A 36 5.72 13.41 -14.88
C ALA A 36 6.06 12.09 -15.60
N SER A 37 6.95 12.16 -16.58
CA SER A 37 7.53 10.99 -17.23
C SER A 37 8.64 10.39 -16.34
N VAL A 38 8.64 9.08 -16.22
CA VAL A 38 9.71 8.32 -15.55
C VAL A 38 10.59 7.68 -16.61
N PRO A 39 11.81 8.16 -16.81
CA PRO A 39 12.72 7.61 -17.81
C PRO A 39 13.28 6.25 -17.36
N GLU A 40 13.82 5.48 -18.31
CA GLU A 40 14.65 4.33 -17.96
C GLU A 40 15.86 4.79 -17.13
N GLY A 41 16.20 4.04 -16.08
CA GLY A 41 17.16 4.44 -15.05
C GLY A 41 16.59 5.39 -14.00
N GLY A 42 15.33 5.82 -14.13
CA GLY A 42 14.66 6.69 -13.17
C GLY A 42 14.47 6.01 -11.82
N LYS A 43 15.06 6.59 -10.77
CA LYS A 43 14.97 6.09 -9.40
C LYS A 43 13.87 6.82 -8.64
N ILE A 44 12.94 6.07 -8.10
CA ILE A 44 11.79 6.55 -7.33
C ILE A 44 12.05 6.22 -5.87
N GLN A 45 12.01 7.24 -5.02
CA GLN A 45 12.16 7.10 -3.58
C GLN A 45 10.94 7.64 -2.87
N THR A 46 10.39 6.85 -1.93
CA THR A 46 9.28 7.23 -1.07
C THR A 46 9.74 7.32 0.38
N GLY A 47 9.26 8.33 1.10
CA GLY A 47 9.43 8.44 2.55
C GLY A 47 8.41 7.62 3.34
N ALA A 48 8.39 7.80 4.67
CA ALA A 48 7.32 7.29 5.53
C ALA A 48 5.97 7.90 5.12
N ASP A 49 4.88 7.14 5.26
CA ASP A 49 3.51 7.57 4.89
C ASP A 49 3.43 8.20 3.49
N SER A 50 4.24 7.71 2.57
CA SER A 50 4.36 8.24 1.22
C SER A 50 4.24 7.13 0.20
N SER A 51 3.61 7.39 -0.93
CA SER A 51 3.45 6.39 -1.99
C SER A 51 3.41 7.02 -3.37
N ALA A 52 3.79 6.26 -4.38
CA ALA A 52 3.64 6.64 -5.77
C ALA A 52 3.02 5.52 -6.59
N VAL A 53 2.30 5.88 -7.64
CA VAL A 53 1.81 4.95 -8.65
C VAL A 53 2.41 5.36 -9.98
N VAL A 54 3.10 4.43 -10.61
CA VAL A 54 3.66 4.59 -11.96
C VAL A 54 2.96 3.63 -12.90
N GLU A 55 2.50 4.13 -14.01
CA GLU A 55 1.92 3.36 -15.10
C GLU A 55 2.98 3.17 -16.19
N LEU A 56 3.26 1.91 -16.54
CA LEU A 56 4.20 1.52 -17.58
C LEU A 56 3.54 1.59 -18.97
N ALA A 57 4.31 1.46 -20.03
CA ALA A 57 3.83 1.56 -21.40
C ALA A 57 2.74 0.55 -21.77
N ASP A 58 2.72 -0.61 -21.13
CA ASP A 58 1.69 -1.64 -21.32
C ASP A 58 0.43 -1.46 -20.44
N GLY A 59 0.33 -0.35 -19.70
CA GLY A 59 -0.74 -0.07 -18.75
C GLY A 59 -0.60 -0.78 -17.40
N THR A 60 0.51 -1.48 -17.17
CA THR A 60 0.80 -2.03 -15.83
C THR A 60 0.99 -0.92 -14.83
N ARG A 61 0.34 -1.03 -13.67
CA ARG A 61 0.49 -0.10 -12.55
C ARG A 61 1.38 -0.69 -11.47
N VAL A 62 2.43 0.04 -11.16
CA VAL A 62 3.39 -0.29 -10.09
C VAL A 62 3.21 0.75 -8.98
N LYS A 63 2.77 0.31 -7.81
CA LYS A 63 2.72 1.13 -6.60
C LYS A 63 4.01 0.97 -5.83
N VAL A 64 4.72 2.06 -5.65
CA VAL A 64 5.90 2.15 -4.79
C VAL A 64 5.40 2.55 -3.41
N MET A 65 5.51 1.62 -2.46
CA MET A 65 4.97 1.73 -1.11
C MET A 65 5.87 2.61 -0.23
N PRO A 66 5.46 2.97 1.01
CA PRO A 66 6.29 3.77 1.91
C PRO A 66 7.69 3.17 2.15
N ASN A 67 8.67 4.04 2.39
CA ASN A 67 10.08 3.70 2.68
C ASN A 67 10.72 2.81 1.61
N SER A 68 10.42 3.05 0.34
CA SER A 68 10.89 2.23 -0.78
C SER A 68 11.82 2.99 -1.71
N LEU A 69 12.73 2.23 -2.33
CA LEU A 69 13.61 2.68 -3.40
C LEU A 69 13.49 1.73 -4.58
N ALA A 70 12.89 2.20 -5.66
CA ALA A 70 12.68 1.46 -6.89
C ALA A 70 13.31 2.18 -8.09
N GLU A 71 13.66 1.42 -9.13
CA GLU A 71 14.21 1.95 -10.39
C GLU A 71 13.47 1.31 -11.57
N VAL A 72 13.04 2.13 -12.52
CA VAL A 72 12.54 1.64 -13.82
C VAL A 72 13.73 1.34 -14.72
N VAL A 73 14.21 0.12 -14.70
CA VAL A 73 15.41 -0.30 -15.46
C VAL A 73 15.12 -0.35 -16.96
N SER A 74 14.00 -0.92 -17.34
CA SER A 74 13.53 -0.92 -18.72
C SER A 74 12.01 -0.83 -18.80
N ASN A 75 11.53 -0.15 -19.85
CA ASN A 75 10.11 0.02 -20.17
C ASN A 75 10.01 0.24 -21.68
N ARG A 76 9.92 -0.84 -22.46
CA ARG A 76 10.14 -0.83 -23.91
C ARG A 76 9.05 -1.54 -24.66
N ASP A 77 8.65 -0.94 -25.77
CA ASP A 77 7.78 -1.56 -26.76
C ASP A 77 8.60 -2.03 -27.96
N TYR A 78 8.36 -3.26 -28.38
CA TYR A 78 8.97 -3.87 -29.57
C TYR A 78 7.89 -4.09 -30.62
N ALA A 79 8.04 -3.49 -31.78
CA ALA A 79 7.23 -3.80 -32.95
C ALA A 79 7.78 -5.03 -33.66
N MET A 80 7.08 -6.14 -33.61
CA MET A 80 7.42 -7.36 -34.32
C MET A 80 6.49 -7.52 -35.55
N ARG A 81 7.06 -7.72 -36.73
CA ARG A 81 6.32 -8.18 -37.90
C ARG A 81 6.31 -9.69 -37.94
N ASP A 82 5.14 -10.28 -37.81
CA ASP A 82 4.93 -11.67 -38.13
C ASP A 82 4.82 -11.80 -39.67
N ALA A 83 5.72 -12.57 -40.29
CA ALA A 83 5.74 -12.79 -41.75
C ALA A 83 4.46 -13.48 -42.25
N SER A 84 3.69 -14.13 -41.37
CA SER A 84 2.46 -14.85 -41.69
C SER A 84 1.18 -14.01 -41.50
N LYS A 85 1.27 -12.79 -40.95
CA LYS A 85 0.14 -11.90 -40.67
C LYS A 85 0.37 -10.52 -41.25
N SER A 86 -0.66 -9.96 -41.87
CA SER A 86 -0.66 -8.56 -42.26
C SER A 86 -0.82 -7.69 -41.02
N GLY A 87 0.29 -7.13 -40.50
CA GLY A 87 0.29 -6.21 -39.34
C GLY A 87 1.57 -6.35 -38.51
N SER A 88 1.80 -5.35 -37.66
CA SER A 88 2.82 -5.41 -36.62
C SER A 88 2.15 -5.67 -35.27
N THR A 89 2.70 -6.58 -34.48
CA THR A 89 2.27 -6.79 -33.10
C THR A 89 3.26 -6.10 -32.17
N THR A 90 2.77 -5.28 -31.26
CA THR A 90 3.61 -4.62 -30.26
C THR A 90 3.82 -5.58 -29.08
N TRP A 91 5.07 -5.74 -28.68
CA TRP A 91 5.47 -6.57 -27.56
C TRP A 91 6.12 -5.68 -26.50
N PHE A 92 5.68 -5.83 -25.28
CA PHE A 92 6.22 -5.08 -24.14
C PHE A 92 7.32 -5.88 -23.43
N SER A 93 8.34 -5.19 -22.95
CA SER A 93 9.34 -5.70 -22.00
C SER A 93 9.60 -4.66 -20.93
N GLY A 94 9.43 -5.06 -19.67
CA GLY A 94 9.64 -4.18 -18.51
C GLY A 94 10.45 -4.87 -17.43
N LEU A 95 11.35 -4.11 -16.81
CA LEU A 95 12.11 -4.51 -15.63
C LEU A 95 12.11 -3.39 -14.62
N ILE A 96 11.62 -3.70 -13.42
CA ILE A 96 11.68 -2.82 -12.25
C ILE A 96 12.64 -3.43 -11.25
N ARG A 97 13.58 -2.63 -10.73
CA ARG A 97 14.47 -3.04 -9.64
C ARG A 97 13.97 -2.44 -8.34
N LEU A 98 13.75 -3.27 -7.33
CA LEU A 98 13.44 -2.88 -5.96
C LEU A 98 14.71 -3.04 -5.12
N ALA A 99 15.35 -1.93 -4.78
CA ALA A 99 16.54 -1.93 -3.94
C ALA A 99 16.20 -2.05 -2.45
N GLN A 100 15.04 -1.51 -2.05
CA GLN A 100 14.50 -1.58 -0.69
C GLN A 100 13.00 -1.29 -0.69
N GLY A 101 12.26 -1.84 0.28
CA GLY A 101 10.86 -1.56 0.54
C GLY A 101 9.91 -2.55 -0.12
N VAL A 102 8.76 -2.06 -0.62
CA VAL A 102 7.67 -2.88 -1.13
C VAL A 102 7.12 -2.30 -2.43
N LEU A 103 6.87 -3.17 -3.39
CA LEU A 103 6.09 -2.88 -4.60
C LEU A 103 4.80 -3.68 -4.59
N GLU A 104 3.68 -3.03 -4.90
CA GLU A 104 2.43 -3.69 -5.26
C GLU A 104 2.19 -3.47 -6.76
N THR A 105 2.02 -4.53 -7.50
CA THR A 105 1.90 -4.45 -8.96
C THR A 105 0.59 -5.06 -9.42
N THR A 106 -0.13 -4.31 -10.24
CA THR A 106 -1.29 -4.79 -10.99
C THR A 106 -0.91 -4.82 -12.47
N ALA A 107 -0.48 -6.00 -12.93
CA ALA A 107 -0.04 -6.18 -14.30
C ALA A 107 -1.21 -6.45 -15.23
N THR A 108 -1.26 -5.73 -16.33
CA THR A 108 -2.28 -5.89 -17.37
C THR A 108 -2.16 -7.27 -18.03
N ARG A 109 -3.30 -7.94 -18.24
CA ARG A 109 -3.35 -9.19 -19.02
C ARG A 109 -3.21 -8.89 -20.51
N THR A 110 -1.99 -8.75 -20.99
CA THR A 110 -1.74 -8.60 -22.43
C THR A 110 -1.25 -9.92 -23.01
N GLN A 111 -1.84 -10.34 -24.12
CA GLN A 111 -1.45 -11.58 -24.81
C GLN A 111 -0.10 -11.47 -25.55
N ASN A 112 0.38 -10.25 -25.76
CA ASN A 112 1.53 -9.94 -26.59
C ASN A 112 2.74 -9.45 -25.79
N ARG A 113 3.22 -10.23 -24.81
CA ARG A 113 4.48 -9.93 -24.13
C ARG A 113 5.60 -10.83 -24.66
N ALA A 114 6.65 -10.21 -25.17
CA ALA A 114 7.86 -10.92 -25.60
C ALA A 114 8.57 -11.55 -24.40
N THR A 115 8.62 -10.79 -23.30
CA THR A 115 9.11 -11.22 -21.98
C THR A 115 8.09 -10.87 -20.92
N PRO A 116 7.94 -11.66 -19.86
CA PRO A 116 7.16 -11.25 -18.70
C PRO A 116 7.68 -9.93 -18.15
N LEU A 117 6.78 -9.10 -17.54
CA LEU A 117 7.25 -8.04 -16.66
C LEU A 117 8.09 -8.68 -15.56
N GLN A 118 9.23 -8.08 -15.26
CA GLN A 118 10.12 -8.56 -14.22
C GLN A 118 10.27 -7.55 -13.11
N VAL A 119 10.31 -8.05 -11.87
CA VAL A 119 10.71 -7.28 -10.68
C VAL A 119 11.95 -7.96 -10.10
N GLU A 120 13.03 -7.21 -10.04
CA GLU A 120 14.32 -7.66 -9.50
C GLU A 120 14.52 -7.06 -8.10
N THR A 121 14.96 -7.90 -7.17
CA THR A 121 15.49 -7.49 -5.87
C THR A 121 16.95 -7.96 -5.77
N PRO A 122 17.72 -7.56 -4.75
CA PRO A 122 19.08 -8.08 -4.56
C PRO A 122 19.20 -9.61 -4.48
N THR A 123 18.11 -10.32 -4.18
CA THR A 123 18.11 -11.77 -3.94
C THR A 123 17.12 -12.56 -4.80
N SER A 124 16.20 -11.90 -5.47
CA SER A 124 15.18 -12.57 -6.27
C SER A 124 14.90 -11.88 -7.60
N LEU A 125 14.48 -12.68 -8.58
CA LEU A 125 13.89 -12.21 -9.83
C LEU A 125 12.48 -12.77 -9.95
N VAL A 126 11.50 -11.88 -10.11
CA VAL A 126 10.08 -12.21 -10.16
C VAL A 126 9.56 -11.93 -11.56
N GLY A 127 9.15 -12.98 -12.28
CA GLY A 127 8.59 -12.88 -13.63
C GLY A 127 7.06 -13.02 -13.62
N VAL A 128 6.35 -12.12 -14.32
CA VAL A 128 4.90 -11.94 -14.15
C VAL A 128 4.15 -11.90 -15.49
N ARG A 129 3.00 -12.57 -15.54
CA ARG A 129 2.07 -12.52 -16.66
C ARG A 129 0.65 -12.20 -16.18
N GLY A 130 0.23 -10.92 -16.25
CA GLY A 130 -1.15 -10.52 -16.01
C GLY A 130 -1.64 -10.87 -14.61
N THR A 131 -0.98 -10.39 -13.56
CA THR A 131 -1.18 -10.76 -12.17
C THR A 131 -1.28 -9.55 -11.26
N GLN A 132 -1.89 -9.73 -10.10
CA GLN A 132 -1.77 -8.83 -8.95
C GLN A 132 -0.88 -9.49 -7.90
N PHE A 133 0.22 -8.85 -7.57
CA PHE A 133 1.23 -9.40 -6.69
C PHE A 133 1.99 -8.31 -5.94
N ARG A 134 2.67 -8.71 -4.88
CA ARG A 134 3.56 -7.87 -4.07
C ARG A 134 4.95 -8.45 -4.04
N VAL A 135 5.95 -7.57 -4.05
CA VAL A 135 7.36 -7.93 -3.84
C VAL A 135 7.90 -7.01 -2.76
N ALA A 136 8.52 -7.59 -1.76
CA ALA A 136 9.11 -6.87 -0.64
C ALA A 136 10.58 -7.24 -0.45
N TYR A 137 11.40 -6.23 -0.16
CA TYR A 137 12.78 -6.35 0.27
C TYR A 137 13.05 -5.27 1.31
N GLU A 138 12.62 -5.54 2.57
CA GLU A 138 12.58 -4.51 3.62
C GLU A 138 13.77 -4.59 4.58
N ASP A 139 14.38 -5.76 4.74
CA ASP A 139 15.50 -5.99 5.67
C ASP A 139 16.78 -6.35 4.91
N PRO A 140 17.68 -5.38 4.65
CA PRO A 140 18.94 -5.64 3.95
C PRO A 140 19.92 -6.52 4.76
N VAL A 141 19.71 -6.68 6.06
CA VAL A 141 20.56 -7.55 6.92
C VAL A 141 20.14 -9.01 6.75
N LYS A 142 18.86 -9.30 6.80
CA LYS A 142 18.32 -10.65 6.54
C LYS A 142 18.45 -11.03 5.07
N LYS A 143 18.43 -10.05 4.18
CA LYS A 143 18.49 -10.22 2.72
C LYS A 143 17.36 -11.09 2.15
N ASP A 144 16.25 -11.22 2.88
CA ASP A 144 15.10 -11.98 2.43
C ASP A 144 14.22 -11.12 1.52
N ALA A 145 13.91 -11.65 0.35
CA ALA A 145 12.86 -11.11 -0.49
C ALA A 145 11.56 -11.90 -0.24
N ARG A 146 10.42 -11.22 -0.28
CA ARG A 146 9.10 -11.84 -0.19
C ARG A 146 8.33 -11.56 -1.46
N THR A 147 7.59 -12.56 -1.91
CA THR A 147 6.68 -12.43 -3.05
C THR A 147 5.34 -13.03 -2.66
N GLU A 148 4.25 -12.26 -2.76
CA GLU A 148 2.89 -12.71 -2.52
C GLU A 148 2.04 -12.49 -3.77
N VAL A 149 1.25 -13.51 -4.15
CA VAL A 149 0.41 -13.50 -5.35
C VAL A 149 -1.06 -13.42 -4.94
N VAL A 150 -1.66 -12.26 -5.20
CA VAL A 150 -3.09 -12.01 -4.92
C VAL A 150 -3.94 -12.59 -6.04
N GLU A 151 -3.51 -12.44 -7.31
CA GLU A 151 -4.21 -12.99 -8.47
C GLU A 151 -3.22 -13.41 -9.56
N GLY A 152 -3.51 -14.52 -10.24
CA GLY A 152 -2.73 -15.04 -11.37
C GLY A 152 -1.63 -16.01 -11.00
N LEU A 153 -0.51 -15.98 -11.71
CA LEU A 153 0.65 -16.85 -11.55
C LEU A 153 1.93 -16.05 -11.69
N VAL A 154 2.86 -16.26 -10.80
CA VAL A 154 4.16 -15.58 -10.76
C VAL A 154 5.27 -16.61 -10.67
N ARG A 155 6.33 -16.45 -11.43
CA ARG A 155 7.58 -17.19 -11.24
C ARG A 155 8.52 -16.39 -10.36
N ALA A 156 8.93 -16.95 -9.23
CA ALA A 156 9.89 -16.34 -8.30
C ALA A 156 11.17 -17.17 -8.25
N ASP A 157 12.28 -16.56 -8.66
CA ASP A 157 13.59 -17.20 -8.74
C ASP A 157 14.53 -16.63 -7.68
N ASN A 158 15.28 -17.51 -7.02
CA ASN A 158 16.40 -17.19 -6.16
C ASN A 158 17.65 -17.05 -7.03
N THR A 159 18.11 -15.83 -7.23
CA THR A 159 19.23 -15.54 -8.14
C THR A 159 20.56 -16.08 -7.65
N ALA A 160 20.74 -16.18 -6.32
CA ALA A 160 21.97 -16.69 -5.70
C ALA A 160 22.12 -18.21 -5.82
N GLN A 161 21.00 -18.95 -5.86
CA GLN A 161 20.98 -20.41 -5.83
C GLN A 161 20.57 -21.04 -7.17
N ASN A 162 20.26 -20.21 -8.17
CA ASN A 162 19.76 -20.65 -9.47
C ASN A 162 18.58 -21.65 -9.34
N SER A 163 17.62 -21.30 -8.50
CA SER A 163 16.44 -22.09 -8.18
C SER A 163 15.21 -21.21 -8.14
N GLY A 164 14.01 -21.76 -8.14
CA GLY A 164 12.80 -20.97 -8.08
C GLY A 164 11.55 -21.83 -8.05
N ALA A 165 10.41 -21.17 -7.85
CA ALA A 165 9.10 -21.80 -7.82
C ALA A 165 8.05 -20.96 -8.53
N ASP A 166 7.02 -21.63 -9.03
CA ASP A 166 5.82 -21.00 -9.53
C ASP A 166 4.86 -20.78 -8.36
N LEU A 167 4.42 -19.54 -8.19
CA LEU A 167 3.53 -19.10 -7.13
C LEU A 167 2.14 -18.85 -7.74
N PRO A 168 1.18 -19.74 -7.54
CA PRO A 168 -0.20 -19.51 -7.96
C PRO A 168 -0.92 -18.50 -7.03
N LYS A 169 -2.10 -18.04 -7.46
CA LYS A 169 -3.00 -17.19 -6.68
C LYS A 169 -3.14 -17.69 -5.24
N GLY A 170 -3.08 -16.76 -4.27
CA GLY A 170 -3.24 -17.04 -2.85
C GLY A 170 -2.02 -17.70 -2.20
N THR A 171 -0.87 -17.66 -2.87
CA THR A 171 0.39 -18.18 -2.31
C THR A 171 1.48 -17.12 -2.30
N GLY A 172 2.51 -17.38 -1.53
CA GLY A 172 3.71 -16.55 -1.47
C GLY A 172 4.94 -17.38 -1.15
N ALA A 173 6.10 -16.75 -1.20
CA ALA A 173 7.37 -17.34 -0.82
C ALA A 173 8.27 -16.31 -0.18
N VAL A 174 9.09 -16.79 0.77
CA VAL A 174 10.26 -16.07 1.27
C VAL A 174 11.48 -16.63 0.55
N ILE A 175 12.23 -15.75 -0.09
CA ILE A 175 13.41 -16.11 -0.88
C ILE A 175 14.64 -15.64 -0.13
N ASN A 176 15.34 -16.59 0.49
CA ASN A 176 16.58 -16.36 1.22
C ASN A 176 17.77 -16.77 0.34
N PRO A 177 18.79 -15.90 0.16
CA PRO A 177 19.92 -16.20 -0.73
C PRO A 177 20.77 -17.38 -0.26
N ALA A 178 20.69 -17.76 1.02
CA ALA A 178 21.41 -18.92 1.57
C ALA A 178 20.64 -20.25 1.40
N GLN A 179 19.36 -20.20 1.04
CA GLN A 179 18.50 -21.39 0.92
C GLN A 179 18.21 -21.70 -0.56
N ARG A 180 18.47 -22.91 -0.99
CA ARG A 180 18.20 -23.32 -2.38
C ARG A 180 16.72 -23.49 -2.65
N GLU A 181 15.97 -24.03 -1.70
CA GLU A 181 14.53 -24.28 -1.88
C GLU A 181 13.74 -22.99 -1.74
N VAL A 182 12.90 -22.70 -2.73
CA VAL A 182 11.87 -21.65 -2.66
C VAL A 182 10.57 -22.33 -2.26
N LYS A 183 10.23 -22.27 -0.96
CA LYS A 183 9.04 -22.91 -0.41
C LYS A 183 7.80 -22.09 -0.68
N VAL A 184 6.82 -22.68 -1.36
CA VAL A 184 5.52 -22.09 -1.62
C VAL A 184 4.63 -22.23 -0.37
N VAL A 185 4.07 -21.12 0.11
CA VAL A 185 3.24 -21.04 1.32
C VAL A 185 1.88 -20.46 0.95
N THR A 186 0.80 -21.00 1.49
CA THR A 186 -0.54 -20.41 1.36
C THR A 186 -0.61 -19.14 2.21
N LEU A 187 -1.06 -18.05 1.60
CA LEU A 187 -1.24 -16.78 2.29
C LEU A 187 -2.42 -16.85 3.27
N LEU A 188 -2.34 -16.05 4.33
CA LEU A 188 -3.46 -15.87 5.25
C LEU A 188 -4.69 -15.35 4.50
N ALA A 189 -5.86 -15.82 4.91
CA ALA A 189 -7.12 -15.33 4.39
C ALA A 189 -7.30 -13.82 4.66
N ALA A 190 -8.16 -13.19 3.89
CA ALA A 190 -8.56 -11.81 4.14
C ALA A 190 -9.26 -11.72 5.52
N PRO A 191 -8.89 -10.75 6.39
CA PRO A 191 -9.53 -10.58 7.68
C PRO A 191 -11.00 -10.14 7.53
N ASP A 192 -11.87 -10.64 8.41
CA ASP A 192 -13.27 -10.19 8.45
C ASP A 192 -13.36 -8.84 9.18
N LEU A 193 -13.72 -7.79 8.42
CA LEU A 193 -13.90 -6.44 8.93
C LEU A 193 -15.38 -6.09 9.20
N SER A 194 -16.31 -7.02 9.04
CA SER A 194 -17.75 -6.76 9.17
C SER A 194 -18.13 -6.20 10.54
N ALA A 195 -17.57 -6.78 11.60
CA ALA A 195 -17.83 -6.40 12.99
C ALA A 195 -17.08 -5.13 13.44
N LEU A 196 -16.17 -4.58 12.63
CA LEU A 196 -15.43 -3.39 13.02
C LEU A 196 -16.29 -2.13 12.89
N PRO A 197 -16.10 -1.12 13.75
CA PRO A 197 -16.86 0.13 13.66
C PRO A 197 -16.61 0.82 12.32
N ALA A 198 -17.68 1.34 11.73
CA ALA A 198 -17.62 2.18 10.53
C ALA A 198 -17.26 3.63 10.85
N GLU A 199 -17.28 3.99 12.13
CA GLU A 199 -17.02 5.34 12.62
C GLU A 199 -16.11 5.30 13.86
N VAL A 200 -15.20 6.23 13.95
CA VAL A 200 -14.34 6.47 15.13
C VAL A 200 -14.30 7.95 15.45
N SER A 201 -14.25 8.30 16.72
CA SER A 201 -14.22 9.71 17.16
C SER A 201 -12.81 10.12 17.58
N ARG A 202 -12.41 11.33 17.21
CA ARG A 202 -11.19 11.96 17.72
C ARG A 202 -11.35 12.36 19.19
N PRO A 203 -10.24 12.41 19.95
CA PRO A 203 -8.88 12.01 19.61
C PRO A 203 -8.61 10.50 19.81
N GLN A 204 -9.55 9.73 20.32
CA GLN A 204 -9.40 8.33 20.73
C GLN A 204 -9.84 7.37 19.63
N GLY A 205 -9.37 7.57 18.42
CA GLY A 205 -9.74 6.81 17.22
C GLY A 205 -9.28 5.35 17.23
N GLN A 206 -9.45 4.64 18.36
CA GLN A 206 -9.04 3.25 18.49
C GLN A 206 -9.91 2.33 17.63
N TRP A 207 -9.29 1.69 16.64
CA TRP A 207 -9.94 0.74 15.75
C TRP A 207 -9.41 -0.66 16.03
N PRO A 208 -10.26 -1.63 16.43
CA PRO A 208 -9.80 -2.96 16.82
C PRO A 208 -9.32 -3.76 15.62
N MET A 209 -8.37 -4.67 15.84
CA MET A 209 -7.95 -5.63 14.83
C MET A 209 -8.77 -6.90 14.94
N PRO A 210 -9.27 -7.45 13.83
CA PRO A 210 -10.04 -8.69 13.83
C PRO A 210 -9.15 -9.88 14.22
N ALA A 211 -9.75 -10.90 14.80
CA ALA A 211 -9.04 -12.15 15.03
C ALA A 211 -8.81 -12.85 13.68
N LEU A 212 -7.56 -13.24 13.41
CA LEU A 212 -7.18 -14.00 12.22
C LEU A 212 -6.19 -15.10 12.59
N ALA A 213 -6.57 -16.34 12.35
CA ALA A 213 -5.71 -17.48 12.65
C ALA A 213 -4.39 -17.40 11.87
N GLY A 214 -3.26 -17.62 12.55
CA GLY A 214 -1.93 -17.55 11.96
C GLY A 214 -1.34 -16.14 11.81
N ALA A 215 -2.11 -15.09 12.03
CA ALA A 215 -1.58 -13.73 12.01
C ALA A 215 -0.83 -13.40 13.31
N VAL A 216 0.40 -12.92 13.19
CA VAL A 216 1.21 -12.40 14.28
C VAL A 216 1.23 -10.88 14.31
N ALA A 217 0.84 -10.25 13.20
CA ALA A 217 0.71 -8.81 13.05
C ALA A 217 -0.30 -8.51 11.92
N TYR A 218 -0.62 -7.23 11.77
CA TYR A 218 -1.45 -6.72 10.67
C TYR A 218 -0.75 -5.57 9.97
N ARG A 219 -1.01 -5.42 8.68
CA ARG A 219 -0.75 -4.19 7.96
C ARG A 219 -2.07 -3.46 7.75
N VAL A 220 -2.10 -2.21 8.17
CA VAL A 220 -3.25 -1.31 8.01
C VAL A 220 -2.81 -0.14 7.16
N GLN A 221 -3.47 0.03 6.02
CA GLN A 221 -3.21 1.14 5.10
C GLN A 221 -4.45 2.00 4.99
N ILE A 222 -4.27 3.32 5.02
CA ILE A 222 -5.34 4.29 4.93
C ILE A 222 -5.15 5.14 3.69
N ALA A 223 -6.21 5.31 2.93
CA ALA A 223 -6.23 6.13 1.72
C ALA A 223 -7.55 6.89 1.58
N GLY A 224 -7.53 7.96 0.81
CA GLY A 224 -8.74 8.70 0.43
C GLY A 224 -9.56 8.03 -0.68
N ASP A 225 -9.00 7.02 -1.34
CA ASP A 225 -9.62 6.29 -2.44
C ASP A 225 -9.56 4.78 -2.23
N GLU A 226 -10.57 4.06 -2.73
CA GLU A 226 -10.71 2.61 -2.59
C GLU A 226 -9.60 1.82 -3.32
N GLN A 227 -8.99 2.41 -4.32
CA GLN A 227 -7.90 1.81 -5.08
C GLN A 227 -6.54 1.96 -4.40
N PHE A 228 -6.48 2.72 -3.30
CA PHE A 228 -5.23 3.00 -2.54
C PHE A 228 -4.12 3.58 -3.42
N ASN A 229 -4.47 4.52 -4.30
CA ASN A 229 -3.49 5.23 -5.13
C ASN A 229 -2.71 6.27 -4.31
N GLY A 230 -3.34 6.85 -3.29
CA GLY A 230 -2.73 7.80 -2.37
C GLY A 230 -2.78 7.32 -0.93
N ILE A 231 -1.79 6.54 -0.48
CA ILE A 231 -1.71 6.05 0.89
C ILE A 231 -1.20 7.17 1.79
N VAL A 232 -2.00 7.54 2.79
CA VAL A 232 -1.68 8.59 3.78
C VAL A 232 -1.17 8.01 5.10
N ARG A 233 -1.41 6.73 5.36
CA ARG A 233 -0.85 5.98 6.49
C ARG A 233 -0.58 4.54 6.07
N ASP A 234 0.54 4.01 6.52
CA ASP A 234 0.92 2.61 6.38
C ASP A 234 1.49 2.11 7.71
N ILE A 235 0.70 1.34 8.43
CA ILE A 235 0.97 0.99 9.82
C ILE A 235 1.10 -0.53 9.96
N LYS A 236 2.20 -0.99 10.52
CA LYS A 236 2.34 -2.38 10.98
C LYS A 236 1.89 -2.46 12.44
N VAL A 237 0.83 -3.21 12.69
CA VAL A 237 0.18 -3.35 14.00
C VAL A 237 0.50 -4.72 14.57
N THR A 238 1.22 -4.76 15.70
CA THR A 238 1.45 -5.99 16.48
C THR A 238 0.49 -6.14 17.67
N GLY A 239 -0.24 -5.06 17.96
CA GLY A 239 -1.27 -5.00 19.02
C GLY A 239 -2.65 -5.36 18.51
N ARG A 240 -3.64 -5.13 19.38
CA ARG A 240 -5.07 -5.42 19.11
C ARG A 240 -5.85 -4.23 18.55
N THR A 241 -5.25 -3.06 18.48
CA THR A 241 -5.90 -1.84 17.99
C THR A 241 -4.92 -1.01 17.18
N VAL A 242 -5.44 -0.22 16.25
CA VAL A 242 -4.74 0.86 15.56
C VAL A 242 -5.42 2.19 15.89
N ASP A 243 -4.63 3.25 16.04
CA ASP A 243 -5.16 4.58 16.30
C ASP A 243 -5.37 5.33 14.96
N LEU A 244 -6.62 5.65 14.68
CA LEU A 244 -7.05 6.47 13.53
C LEU A 244 -7.38 7.91 13.94
N GLY A 245 -7.28 8.27 15.22
CA GLY A 245 -7.66 9.58 15.74
C GLY A 245 -6.77 10.74 15.29
N SER A 246 -5.61 10.46 14.70
CA SER A 246 -4.72 11.46 14.09
C SER A 246 -5.12 11.84 12.66
N LEU A 247 -6.04 11.10 12.03
CA LEU A 247 -6.53 11.39 10.69
C LEU A 247 -7.51 12.59 10.70
N ASP A 248 -7.64 13.24 9.56
CA ASP A 248 -8.63 14.31 9.38
C ASP A 248 -10.06 13.77 9.50
N THR A 249 -10.97 14.66 9.94
CA THR A 249 -12.39 14.33 10.09
C THR A 249 -13.07 14.23 8.73
N THR A 250 -12.97 13.07 8.13
CA THR A 250 -13.56 12.72 6.84
C THR A 250 -13.75 11.20 6.73
N ARG A 251 -14.14 10.74 5.57
CA ARG A 251 -14.22 9.31 5.25
C ARG A 251 -12.92 8.85 4.64
N TRP A 252 -12.44 7.71 5.10
CA TRP A 252 -11.24 7.04 4.67
C TRP A 252 -11.55 5.61 4.24
N PHE A 253 -10.70 5.05 3.40
CA PHE A 253 -10.66 3.61 3.12
C PHE A 253 -9.52 3.02 3.92
N ALA A 254 -9.85 1.99 4.72
CA ALA A 254 -8.89 1.21 5.48
C ALA A 254 -8.74 -0.16 4.81
N ARG A 255 -7.52 -0.52 4.42
CA ARG A 255 -7.15 -1.83 3.90
C ARG A 255 -6.37 -2.57 4.96
N VAL A 256 -6.82 -3.77 5.31
CA VAL A 256 -6.23 -4.58 6.37
C VAL A 256 -5.85 -5.95 5.83
N ARG A 257 -4.68 -6.42 6.19
CA ARG A 257 -4.21 -7.79 5.92
C ARG A 257 -3.41 -8.33 7.09
N GLY A 258 -3.51 -9.66 7.32
CA GLY A 258 -2.70 -10.34 8.33
C GLY A 258 -1.27 -10.55 7.85
N ILE A 259 -0.34 -10.56 8.77
CA ILE A 259 1.08 -10.90 8.54
C ILE A 259 1.36 -12.18 9.33
N ASP A 260 1.89 -13.20 8.67
CA ASP A 260 2.26 -14.47 9.31
C ASP A 260 3.63 -14.42 10.02
N ALA A 261 4.01 -15.51 10.66
CA ALA A 261 5.29 -15.61 11.36
C ALA A 261 6.53 -15.55 10.44
N GLN A 262 6.35 -15.75 9.13
CA GLN A 262 7.41 -15.63 8.11
C GLN A 262 7.49 -14.21 7.54
N GLY A 263 6.54 -13.35 7.91
CA GLY A 263 6.43 -11.98 7.41
C GLY A 263 5.67 -11.86 6.09
N LEU A 264 5.06 -12.95 5.57
CA LEU A 264 4.21 -12.89 4.39
C LEU A 264 2.90 -12.19 4.72
N GLU A 265 2.49 -11.28 3.86
CA GLU A 265 1.25 -10.55 3.98
C GLU A 265 0.11 -11.29 3.27
N GLY A 266 -0.99 -11.53 3.99
CA GLY A 266 -2.16 -12.25 3.51
C GLY A 266 -2.99 -11.48 2.49
N LEU A 267 -4.20 -11.97 2.25
CA LEU A 267 -5.16 -11.31 1.36
C LEU A 267 -5.78 -10.08 2.03
N ASP A 268 -6.17 -9.11 1.22
CA ASP A 268 -6.70 -7.82 1.67
C ASP A 268 -8.19 -7.87 2.00
N SER A 269 -8.60 -7.16 3.05
CA SER A 269 -9.96 -6.67 3.22
C SER A 269 -9.98 -5.16 3.26
N VAL A 270 -11.04 -4.56 2.69
CA VAL A 270 -11.21 -3.10 2.64
C VAL A 270 -12.49 -2.73 3.36
N LYS A 271 -12.44 -1.67 4.18
CA LYS A 271 -13.60 -1.08 4.82
C LYS A 271 -13.51 0.44 4.78
N GLN A 272 -14.63 1.08 4.51
CA GLN A 272 -14.75 2.52 4.68
C GLN A 272 -14.95 2.83 6.17
N VAL A 273 -14.21 3.82 6.68
CA VAL A 273 -14.28 4.30 8.06
C VAL A 273 -14.37 5.83 8.06
N ALA A 274 -15.32 6.38 8.84
CA ALA A 274 -15.44 7.81 9.06
C ALA A 274 -14.72 8.20 10.34
N VAL A 275 -13.90 9.25 10.28
CA VAL A 275 -13.29 9.86 11.46
C VAL A 275 -14.12 11.10 11.81
N LEU A 276 -14.73 11.11 13.00
CA LEU A 276 -15.63 12.16 13.45
C LEU A 276 -14.91 13.15 14.35
N ALA A 277 -15.38 14.39 14.36
CA ALA A 277 -14.95 15.38 15.35
C ALA A 277 -15.32 14.92 16.77
N PRO A 278 -14.58 15.36 17.81
CA PRO A 278 -14.98 15.12 19.18
C PRO A 278 -16.37 15.71 19.44
N PRO A 279 -17.18 15.09 20.30
CA PRO A 279 -18.47 15.66 20.67
C PRO A 279 -18.28 17.05 21.28
N PRO A 280 -19.22 17.99 21.07
CA PRO A 280 -19.13 19.30 21.69
C PRO A 280 -19.08 19.16 23.21
N PRO A 281 -18.35 20.04 23.91
CA PRO A 281 -18.32 20.02 25.36
C PRO A 281 -19.77 20.17 25.92
N PRO A 282 -20.07 19.53 27.04
CA PRO A 282 -21.38 19.69 27.66
C PRO A 282 -21.65 21.19 27.95
N PRO A 283 -22.91 21.64 27.82
CA PRO A 283 -23.24 23.02 28.14
C PRO A 283 -22.79 23.34 29.55
N PRO A 284 -22.32 24.56 29.82
CA PRO A 284 -21.95 24.96 31.18
C PRO A 284 -23.14 24.74 32.12
N PRO A 285 -22.90 24.33 33.36
CA PRO A 285 -23.98 24.20 34.34
C PRO A 285 -24.74 25.52 34.45
N PRO A 286 -26.08 25.47 34.66
CA PRO A 286 -26.86 26.68 34.82
C PRO A 286 -26.28 27.51 35.97
N PRO A 287 -26.28 28.84 35.88
CA PRO A 287 -25.80 29.70 36.97
C PRO A 287 -26.54 29.35 38.26
N PRO A 288 -25.86 29.39 39.41
CA PRO A 288 -26.51 29.14 40.68
C PRO A 288 -27.72 30.12 40.86
N PRO A 289 -28.81 29.66 41.47
CA PRO A 289 -29.95 30.52 41.70
C PRO A 289 -29.51 31.78 42.47
N PRO A 290 -30.09 32.92 42.20
CA PRO A 290 -29.77 34.15 42.94
C PRO A 290 -29.97 33.94 44.45
N PRO A 291 -29.12 34.52 45.30
CA PRO A 291 -29.26 34.39 46.73
C PRO A 291 -30.66 34.87 47.15
N PRO A 292 -31.28 34.24 48.16
CA PRO A 292 -32.59 34.70 48.64
C PRO A 292 -32.54 36.18 49.08
N PRO A 293 -33.60 36.94 48.85
CA PRO A 293 -33.61 38.32 49.25
C PRO A 293 -33.37 38.47 50.78
N PRO A 294 -32.68 39.50 51.25
CA PRO A 294 -32.40 39.71 52.64
C PRO A 294 -33.72 39.76 53.41
N PRO A 295 -33.78 39.26 54.67
CA PRO A 295 -34.96 39.28 55.46
C PRO A 295 -35.42 40.75 55.65
N PRO A 296 -36.73 41.01 55.71
CA PRO A 296 -37.23 42.34 55.91
C PRO A 296 -36.69 42.92 57.23
N PRO A 297 -36.43 44.24 57.30
CA PRO A 297 -35.95 44.88 58.51
C PRO A 297 -36.97 44.66 59.66
N PRO A 298 -36.48 44.49 60.90
CA PRO A 298 -37.35 44.31 62.03
C PRO A 298 -38.31 45.53 62.19
N PRO A 299 -39.56 45.35 62.65
CA PRO A 299 -40.51 46.45 62.84
C PRO A 299 -39.96 47.46 63.83
N PRO A 300 -40.25 48.73 63.64
CA PRO A 300 -39.78 49.77 64.55
C PRO A 300 -40.33 49.52 65.98
N PRO A 301 -39.56 49.85 67.02
CA PRO A 301 -39.99 49.67 68.38
C PRO A 301 -41.28 50.53 68.66
N PRO A 302 -42.19 50.03 69.49
CA PRO A 302 -43.42 50.78 69.82
C PRO A 302 -43.09 52.13 70.50
N PRO A 303 -43.89 53.17 70.28
CA PRO A 303 -43.63 54.45 70.88
C PRO A 303 -43.70 54.37 72.41
N PRO A 304 -42.88 55.15 73.13
CA PRO A 304 -42.85 55.12 74.57
C PRO A 304 -44.23 55.54 75.14
N VAL A 305 -44.79 54.74 76.02
CA VAL A 305 -46.00 55.02 76.74
C VAL A 305 -45.69 56.17 77.70
N ARG A 306 -46.31 57.32 77.49
CA ARG A 306 -46.29 58.44 78.49
C ARG A 306 -47.31 58.11 79.56
N PHE A 307 -46.84 58.00 80.81
CA PHE A 307 -47.64 58.03 81.98
C PHE A 307 -47.88 59.45 82.38
#